data_821db8090728f2594d9af389f67495a6
#
_entry.id   821db8090728f2594d9af389f67495a6
#
_cell.length_a   1.000
_cell.length_b   1.000
_cell.length_c   1.000
_cell.angle_alpha   90.00
_cell.angle_beta   90.00
_cell.angle_gamma   90.00
#
_symmetry.space_group_name_H-M   'P 1'
#
loop_
_entity.id
_entity.type
_entity.pdbx_description
1 polymer ?
#
loop_
_entity_poly.entity_id
_entity_poly.type
_entity_poly.pdbx_seq_one_letter_code
_entity_poly.pdbx_strand_id
1 'polypeptide(L)'
;MLGAMYGATSGDSGRLVPRLRKVYPRAMALVDDAARVGEDGGIVSTWLGRSSPRPSTEWMRLQADATGADADPAVVSLARRRAREWGRFTRNFIVQGTAAEWSLIWLAEIRHRLAQLPEVFGAAEASGPFAREPHLAFFLHDEVILHTPQEYAEAAAAAVREAAAVATTRLFGTFPIDVPLDLRIADSAEK
;
A
#
# COMPACT_ATOMS: atom_id res chain seq x y z
N MET A 1 -0.79 13.49 9.76
CA MET A 1 0.26 12.82 8.98
C MET A 1 0.05 12.87 7.46
N LEU A 2 -1.18 12.79 6.92
CA LEU A 2 -1.45 12.93 5.46
C LEU A 2 -0.91 14.23 4.84
N GLY A 3 -0.94 15.36 5.55
CA GLY A 3 -0.44 16.65 5.04
C GLY A 3 1.08 16.69 4.79
N ALA A 4 1.87 15.98 5.59
CA ALA A 4 3.33 16.01 5.44
C ALA A 4 3.84 15.21 4.23
N MET A 5 3.12 14.16 3.81
CA MET A 5 3.47 13.36 2.62
C MET A 5 3.21 14.09 1.29
N TYR A 6 2.31 15.08 1.27
CA TYR A 6 1.93 15.81 0.06
C TYR A 6 2.23 17.31 0.12
N GLY A 7 3.14 17.75 1.00
CA GLY A 7 3.52 19.16 1.12
C GLY A 7 2.41 20.10 1.62
N ALA A 8 1.29 19.56 2.12
CA ALA A 8 0.19 20.35 2.64
C ALA A 8 0.48 20.83 4.08
N THR A 9 0.25 22.10 4.36
CA THR A 9 0.37 22.66 5.71
C THR A 9 -0.77 22.16 6.62
N SER A 10 -0.59 22.25 7.94
CA SER A 10 -1.62 21.83 8.91
C SER A 10 -2.97 22.54 8.72
N GLY A 11 -2.97 23.75 8.15
CA GLY A 11 -4.18 24.51 7.80
C GLY A 11 -4.94 23.93 6.60
N ASP A 12 -4.24 23.29 5.65
CA ASP A 12 -4.84 22.69 4.47
C ASP A 12 -5.56 21.37 4.79
N SER A 13 -5.02 20.61 5.76
CA SER A 13 -5.63 19.33 6.20
C SER A 13 -7.04 19.54 6.77
N GLY A 14 -7.28 20.63 7.47
CA GLY A 14 -8.61 20.98 8.03
C GLY A 14 -9.68 21.24 6.96
N ARG A 15 -9.29 21.68 5.76
CA ARG A 15 -10.19 21.92 4.62
C ARG A 15 -10.31 20.74 3.69
N LEU A 16 -9.25 19.93 3.57
CA LEU A 16 -9.19 18.81 2.64
C LEU A 16 -10.11 17.67 3.04
N VAL A 17 -10.12 17.26 4.32
CA VAL A 17 -10.92 16.14 4.81
C VAL A 17 -12.44 16.34 4.59
N PRO A 18 -13.04 17.50 4.94
CA PRO A 18 -14.46 17.74 4.63
C PRO A 18 -14.78 17.69 3.14
N ARG A 19 -13.85 18.18 2.29
CA ARG A 19 -14.00 18.12 0.83
C ARG A 19 -13.94 16.68 0.31
N LEU A 20 -13.00 15.87 0.80
CA LEU A 20 -12.91 14.44 0.45
C LEU A 20 -14.19 13.69 0.88
N ARG A 21 -14.74 13.96 2.06
CA ARG A 21 -16.01 13.37 2.52
C ARG A 21 -17.18 13.71 1.59
N LYS A 22 -17.20 14.91 1.04
CA LYS A 22 -18.24 15.33 0.09
C LYS A 22 -18.09 14.66 -1.27
N VAL A 23 -16.85 14.55 -1.76
CA VAL A 23 -16.56 14.02 -3.10
C VAL A 23 -16.56 12.49 -3.11
N TYR A 24 -16.02 11.85 -2.06
CA TYR A 24 -15.85 10.40 -1.94
C TYR A 24 -16.51 9.84 -0.68
N PRO A 25 -17.84 9.99 -0.49
CA PRO A 25 -18.50 9.64 0.76
C PRO A 25 -18.36 8.16 1.13
N ARG A 26 -18.43 7.24 0.14
CA ARG A 26 -18.30 5.79 0.39
C ARG A 26 -16.88 5.40 0.81
N ALA A 27 -15.86 5.95 0.16
CA ALA A 27 -14.47 5.68 0.52
C ALA A 27 -14.15 6.22 1.92
N MET A 28 -14.64 7.42 2.23
CA MET A 28 -14.47 8.01 3.57
C MET A 28 -15.23 7.23 4.64
N ALA A 29 -16.44 6.75 4.35
CA ALA A 29 -17.20 5.90 5.27
C ALA A 29 -16.45 4.58 5.54
N LEU A 30 -15.92 3.91 4.51
CA LEU A 30 -15.16 2.67 4.65
C LEU A 30 -13.98 2.82 5.63
N VAL A 31 -13.20 3.87 5.49
CA VAL A 31 -12.02 4.07 6.35
C VAL A 31 -12.41 4.52 7.78
N ASP A 32 -13.50 5.27 7.93
CA ASP A 32 -14.03 5.66 9.24
C ASP A 32 -14.66 4.46 9.96
N ASP A 33 -15.36 3.57 9.24
CA ASP A 33 -15.90 2.32 9.78
C ASP A 33 -14.78 1.37 10.24
N ALA A 34 -13.73 1.23 9.45
CA ALA A 34 -12.57 0.45 9.84
C ALA A 34 -11.89 0.99 11.10
N ALA A 35 -11.84 2.32 11.26
CA ALA A 35 -11.33 2.93 12.48
C ALA A 35 -12.21 2.60 13.69
N ARG A 36 -13.55 2.72 13.56
CA ARG A 36 -14.49 2.37 14.64
C ARG A 36 -14.38 0.91 15.05
N VAL A 37 -14.36 0.00 14.07
CA VAL A 37 -14.15 -1.44 14.35
C VAL A 37 -12.86 -1.66 15.15
N GLY A 38 -11.79 -0.97 14.80
CA GLY A 38 -10.54 -1.04 15.55
C GLY A 38 -10.64 -0.44 16.95
N GLU A 39 -11.26 0.72 17.12
CA GLU A 39 -11.47 1.37 18.43
C GLU A 39 -12.23 0.46 19.39
N ASP A 40 -13.16 -0.36 18.86
CA ASP A 40 -13.92 -1.36 19.60
C ASP A 40 -13.18 -2.71 19.77
N GLY A 41 -11.91 -2.82 19.31
CA GLY A 41 -11.11 -4.04 19.39
C GLY A 41 -11.46 -5.10 18.36
N GLY A 42 -12.22 -4.76 17.34
CA GLY A 42 -12.58 -5.65 16.24
C GLY A 42 -11.44 -5.89 15.24
N ILE A 43 -11.70 -6.77 14.28
CA ILE A 43 -10.79 -7.15 13.19
C ILE A 43 -11.34 -6.57 11.89
N VAL A 44 -10.45 -6.04 11.07
CA VAL A 44 -10.74 -5.60 9.70
C VAL A 44 -9.99 -6.45 8.69
N SER A 45 -10.46 -6.48 7.45
CA SER A 45 -9.82 -7.23 6.38
C SER A 45 -9.54 -6.35 5.17
N THR A 46 -8.44 -6.64 4.47
CA THR A 46 -8.12 -6.06 3.17
C THR A 46 -9.07 -6.60 2.11
N TRP A 47 -8.95 -6.10 0.88
CA TRP A 47 -9.82 -6.50 -0.23
C TRP A 47 -9.78 -8.02 -0.52
N LEU A 48 -8.60 -8.64 -0.47
CA LEU A 48 -8.46 -10.09 -0.66
C LEU A 48 -8.63 -10.91 0.63
N GLY A 49 -9.10 -10.29 1.72
CA GLY A 49 -9.44 -11.00 2.96
C GLY A 49 -8.30 -11.21 3.94
N ARG A 50 -7.14 -10.57 3.78
CA ARG A 50 -6.10 -10.56 4.81
C ARG A 50 -6.62 -9.82 6.04
N SER A 51 -6.67 -10.50 7.17
CA SER A 51 -7.20 -9.95 8.41
C SER A 51 -6.13 -9.21 9.21
N SER A 52 -6.52 -8.12 9.88
CA SER A 52 -5.69 -7.45 10.87
C SER A 52 -5.46 -8.38 12.08
N PRO A 53 -4.37 -8.19 12.84
CA PRO A 53 -4.21 -8.87 14.11
C PRO A 53 -5.31 -8.45 15.10
N ARG A 54 -5.52 -9.26 16.12
CA ARG A 54 -6.33 -8.89 17.28
C ARG A 54 -5.55 -7.93 18.18
N PRO A 55 -6.22 -7.05 18.93
CA PRO A 55 -5.58 -6.29 19.99
C PRO A 55 -4.89 -7.22 21.00
N SER A 56 -3.82 -6.74 21.63
CA SER A 56 -3.13 -7.49 22.67
C SER A 56 -4.01 -7.70 23.90
N THR A 57 -3.70 -8.72 24.69
CA THR A 57 -4.36 -8.97 25.98
C THR A 57 -4.24 -7.76 26.93
N GLU A 58 -3.11 -7.07 26.89
CA GLU A 58 -2.90 -5.83 27.67
C GLU A 58 -3.86 -4.72 27.24
N TRP A 59 -4.04 -4.52 25.92
CA TRP A 59 -4.99 -3.57 25.39
C TRP A 59 -6.42 -3.90 25.84
N MET A 60 -6.81 -5.19 25.74
CA MET A 60 -8.17 -5.63 26.15
C MET A 60 -8.41 -5.42 27.64
N ARG A 61 -7.41 -5.71 28.49
CA ARG A 61 -7.50 -5.45 29.93
C ARG A 61 -7.67 -3.96 30.23
N LEU A 62 -6.85 -3.12 29.59
CA LEU A 62 -6.95 -1.66 29.76
C LEU A 62 -8.36 -1.13 29.39
N GLN A 63 -8.97 -1.64 28.31
CA GLN A 63 -10.33 -1.24 27.93
C GLN A 63 -11.35 -1.73 28.97
N ALA A 64 -11.21 -2.94 29.49
CA ALA A 64 -12.09 -3.47 30.53
C ALA A 64 -12.00 -2.66 31.83
N ASP A 65 -10.78 -2.33 32.28
CA ASP A 65 -10.52 -1.55 33.50
C ASP A 65 -11.10 -0.11 33.39
N ALA A 66 -11.23 0.41 32.18
CA ALA A 66 -11.78 1.75 31.93
C ALA A 66 -13.32 1.80 31.90
N THR A 67 -14.03 0.66 31.96
CA THR A 67 -15.51 0.62 31.86
C THR A 67 -16.23 0.64 33.20
N GLY A 68 -15.53 0.52 34.32
CA GLY A 68 -16.11 0.56 35.67
C GLY A 68 -16.69 1.93 36.05
N ALA A 69 -17.76 1.95 36.84
CA ALA A 69 -18.35 3.21 37.33
C ALA A 69 -17.36 4.05 38.16
N ASP A 70 -16.43 3.36 38.84
CA ASP A 70 -15.38 3.96 39.68
C ASP A 70 -14.00 3.95 39.00
N ALA A 71 -13.96 3.84 37.67
CA ALA A 71 -12.69 3.79 36.93
C ALA A 71 -11.89 5.08 37.12
N ASP A 72 -10.60 4.94 37.39
CA ASP A 72 -9.67 6.07 37.46
C ASP A 72 -9.71 6.89 36.15
N PRO A 73 -9.97 8.23 36.24
CA PRO A 73 -9.98 9.10 35.07
C PRO A 73 -8.69 9.01 34.22
N ALA A 74 -7.54 8.73 34.84
CA ALA A 74 -6.29 8.51 34.12
C ALA A 74 -6.32 7.23 33.29
N VAL A 75 -6.89 6.14 33.83
CA VAL A 75 -7.06 4.86 33.13
C VAL A 75 -8.03 5.05 31.96
N VAL A 76 -9.17 5.72 32.18
CA VAL A 76 -10.16 6.03 31.12
C VAL A 76 -9.51 6.84 30.00
N SER A 77 -8.74 7.86 30.33
CA SER A 77 -8.04 8.70 29.34
C SER A 77 -7.02 7.90 28.54
N LEU A 78 -6.25 7.02 29.19
CA LEU A 78 -5.28 6.14 28.55
C LEU A 78 -5.98 5.14 27.61
N ALA A 79 -7.03 4.49 28.07
CA ALA A 79 -7.81 3.52 27.28
C ALA A 79 -8.37 4.17 26.01
N ARG A 80 -8.98 5.35 26.11
CA ARG A 80 -9.49 6.11 24.96
C ARG A 80 -8.37 6.48 23.96
N ARG A 81 -7.19 6.83 24.46
CA ARG A 81 -6.03 7.11 23.59
C ARG A 81 -5.60 5.85 22.84
N ARG A 82 -5.46 4.72 23.54
CA ARG A 82 -5.09 3.42 22.95
C ARG A 82 -6.14 2.91 21.96
N ALA A 83 -7.42 3.10 22.24
CA ALA A 83 -8.50 2.78 21.30
C ALA A 83 -8.34 3.59 19.99
N ARG A 84 -8.17 4.91 20.08
CA ARG A 84 -7.92 5.74 18.87
C ARG A 84 -6.62 5.39 18.13
N GLU A 85 -5.58 4.95 18.83
CA GLU A 85 -4.35 4.46 18.19
C GLU A 85 -4.62 3.18 17.39
N TRP A 86 -5.37 2.26 17.97
CA TRP A 86 -5.76 1.01 17.30
C TRP A 86 -6.71 1.28 16.13
N GLY A 87 -7.67 2.19 16.26
CA GLY A 87 -8.51 2.64 15.14
C GLY A 87 -7.72 3.24 13.98
N ARG A 88 -6.67 4.02 14.26
CA ARG A 88 -5.76 4.50 13.20
C ARG A 88 -5.01 3.38 12.52
N PHE A 89 -4.59 2.36 13.28
CA PHE A 89 -3.93 1.17 12.73
C PHE A 89 -4.88 0.40 11.80
N THR A 90 -6.11 0.08 12.22
CA THR A 90 -7.08 -0.69 11.41
C THR A 90 -7.51 0.09 10.16
N ARG A 91 -7.72 1.40 10.28
CA ARG A 91 -7.96 2.29 9.15
C ARG A 91 -6.83 2.23 8.12
N ASN A 92 -5.58 2.31 8.57
CA ASN A 92 -4.42 2.25 7.69
C ASN A 92 -4.25 0.84 7.10
N PHE A 93 -4.55 -0.20 7.88
CA PHE A 93 -4.41 -1.59 7.49
C PHE A 93 -5.23 -1.93 6.24
N ILE A 94 -6.50 -1.53 6.18
CA ILE A 94 -7.35 -1.83 5.00
C ILE A 94 -6.86 -1.12 3.74
N VAL A 95 -6.36 0.10 3.86
CA VAL A 95 -5.91 0.90 2.72
C VAL A 95 -4.56 0.41 2.23
N GLN A 96 -3.55 0.39 3.11
CA GLN A 96 -2.20 -0.02 2.76
C GLN A 96 -2.10 -1.50 2.44
N GLY A 97 -2.89 -2.34 3.15
CA GLY A 97 -2.93 -3.76 2.88
C GLY A 97 -3.51 -4.08 1.50
N THR A 98 -4.58 -3.40 1.09
CA THR A 98 -5.16 -3.57 -0.25
C THR A 98 -4.21 -3.03 -1.35
N ALA A 99 -3.54 -1.90 -1.09
CA ALA A 99 -2.50 -1.40 -2.00
C ALA A 99 -1.34 -2.40 -2.14
N ALA A 100 -0.91 -3.01 -1.03
CA ALA A 100 0.13 -4.05 -1.06
C ALA A 100 -0.32 -5.31 -1.83
N GLU A 101 -1.58 -5.69 -1.76
CA GLU A 101 -2.14 -6.80 -2.55
C GLU A 101 -2.03 -6.50 -4.06
N TRP A 102 -2.37 -5.29 -4.47
CA TRP A 102 -2.18 -4.84 -5.85
C TRP A 102 -0.70 -4.88 -6.26
N SER A 103 0.19 -4.33 -5.44
CA SER A 103 1.63 -4.30 -5.72
C SER A 103 2.23 -5.71 -5.84
N LEU A 104 1.79 -6.66 -5.01
CA LEU A 104 2.25 -8.05 -5.09
C LEU A 104 1.84 -8.74 -6.40
N ILE A 105 0.61 -8.50 -6.88
CA ILE A 105 0.15 -9.00 -8.18
C ILE A 105 0.97 -8.34 -9.30
N TRP A 106 1.17 -7.03 -9.22
CA TRP A 106 1.96 -6.27 -10.19
C TRP A 106 3.40 -6.80 -10.29
N LEU A 107 4.09 -6.99 -9.16
CA LEU A 107 5.44 -7.55 -9.12
C LEU A 107 5.52 -8.97 -9.69
N ALA A 108 4.55 -9.82 -9.39
CA ALA A 108 4.48 -11.17 -9.92
C ALA A 108 4.31 -11.16 -11.45
N GLU A 109 3.43 -10.30 -11.97
CA GLU A 109 3.21 -10.14 -13.42
C GLU A 109 4.43 -9.54 -14.14
N ILE A 110 5.10 -8.55 -13.53
CA ILE A 110 6.36 -8.02 -14.07
C ILE A 110 7.37 -9.16 -14.23
N ARG A 111 7.63 -9.90 -13.15
CA ARG A 111 8.60 -11.02 -13.19
C ARG A 111 8.24 -12.07 -14.23
N HIS A 112 6.96 -12.42 -14.32
CA HIS A 112 6.49 -13.38 -15.31
C HIS A 112 6.74 -12.91 -16.74
N ARG A 113 6.51 -11.64 -17.04
CA ARG A 113 6.72 -11.05 -18.37
C ARG A 113 8.18 -10.87 -18.71
N LEU A 114 8.99 -10.44 -17.75
CA LEU A 114 10.43 -10.30 -17.96
C LEU A 114 11.10 -11.65 -18.24
N ALA A 115 10.66 -12.72 -17.59
CA ALA A 115 11.17 -14.06 -17.82
C ALA A 115 10.82 -14.64 -19.21
N GLN A 116 9.94 -13.98 -19.98
CA GLN A 116 9.63 -14.36 -21.37
C GLN A 116 10.50 -13.63 -22.39
N LEU A 117 11.24 -12.61 -21.97
CA LEU A 117 12.17 -11.92 -22.83
C LEU A 117 13.43 -12.79 -23.01
N PRO A 118 13.97 -12.91 -24.25
CA PRO A 118 15.13 -13.76 -24.49
C PRO A 118 16.39 -13.21 -23.81
N GLU A 119 17.34 -14.09 -23.52
CA GLU A 119 18.66 -13.68 -23.06
C GLU A 119 19.42 -12.95 -24.17
N VAL A 120 20.22 -11.95 -23.80
CA VAL A 120 21.11 -11.27 -24.75
C VAL A 120 22.38 -12.11 -24.95
N PHE A 121 22.51 -12.66 -26.12
CA PHE A 121 23.71 -13.39 -26.54
C PHE A 121 24.75 -12.38 -27.08
N GLY A 122 25.92 -12.36 -26.49
CA GLY A 122 27.06 -11.58 -27.02
C GLY A 122 27.63 -10.50 -26.12
N ALA A 123 27.03 -10.21 -24.97
CA ALA A 123 27.65 -9.37 -23.96
C ALA A 123 28.80 -10.14 -23.27
N ALA A 124 29.94 -10.27 -23.95
CA ALA A 124 31.08 -11.09 -23.52
C ALA A 124 31.73 -10.66 -22.20
N GLU A 125 31.36 -9.49 -21.65
CA GLU A 125 31.97 -8.90 -20.45
C GLU A 125 31.01 -8.82 -19.25
N ALA A 126 29.74 -9.20 -19.38
CA ALA A 126 28.81 -9.17 -18.27
C ALA A 126 29.00 -10.39 -17.37
N SER A 127 29.74 -10.22 -16.29
CA SER A 127 30.21 -11.31 -15.41
C SER A 127 29.34 -11.55 -14.19
N GLY A 128 28.20 -10.85 -14.04
CA GLY A 128 27.32 -10.97 -12.89
C GLY A 128 26.07 -11.85 -13.14
N PRO A 129 25.49 -12.44 -12.12
CA PRO A 129 24.16 -13.04 -12.23
C PRO A 129 23.17 -11.97 -12.72
N PHE A 130 22.27 -12.34 -13.62
CA PHE A 130 21.28 -11.45 -14.23
C PHE A 130 21.83 -10.35 -15.16
N ALA A 131 23.10 -10.38 -15.53
CA ALA A 131 23.69 -9.36 -16.39
C ALA A 131 23.14 -9.37 -17.82
N ARG A 132 22.51 -10.48 -18.24
CA ARG A 132 21.98 -10.71 -19.59
C ARG A 132 20.47 -10.74 -19.67
N GLU A 133 19.79 -10.63 -18.54
CA GLU A 133 18.35 -10.77 -18.44
C GLU A 133 17.71 -9.53 -17.79
N PRO A 134 16.58 -9.06 -18.31
CA PRO A 134 15.77 -8.08 -17.61
C PRO A 134 15.29 -8.65 -16.27
N HIS A 135 15.46 -7.88 -15.19
CA HIS A 135 15.04 -8.32 -13.86
C HIS A 135 14.63 -7.17 -12.96
N LEU A 136 13.84 -7.49 -11.93
CA LEU A 136 13.54 -6.59 -10.83
C LEU A 136 14.77 -6.47 -9.95
N ALA A 137 15.36 -5.26 -9.91
CA ALA A 137 16.51 -4.95 -9.08
C ALA A 137 16.10 -4.43 -7.71
N PHE A 138 14.99 -3.71 -7.62
CA PHE A 138 14.57 -3.06 -6.38
C PHE A 138 13.06 -2.84 -6.33
N PHE A 139 12.49 -2.93 -5.12
CA PHE A 139 11.12 -2.56 -4.82
C PHE A 139 11.04 -1.88 -3.45
N LEU A 140 10.43 -0.72 -3.38
CA LEU A 140 10.17 -0.01 -2.14
C LEU A 140 8.81 0.69 -2.22
N HIS A 141 7.88 0.28 -1.38
CA HIS A 141 6.50 0.80 -1.32
C HIS A 141 5.76 0.68 -2.66
N ASP A 142 5.79 1.69 -3.48
CA ASP A 142 5.12 1.84 -4.77
C ASP A 142 6.10 2.07 -5.93
N GLU A 143 7.40 2.07 -5.65
CA GLU A 143 8.46 2.24 -6.65
C GLU A 143 9.12 0.89 -6.98
N VAL A 144 9.37 0.66 -8.28
CA VAL A 144 10.16 -0.47 -8.77
C VAL A 144 11.31 0.04 -9.62
N ILE A 145 12.45 -0.64 -9.51
CA ILE A 145 13.58 -0.44 -10.41
C ILE A 145 13.81 -1.76 -11.13
N LEU A 146 13.82 -1.71 -12.45
CA LEU A 146 14.22 -2.80 -13.30
C LEU A 146 15.62 -2.50 -13.84
N HIS A 147 16.46 -3.53 -13.86
CA HIS A 147 17.69 -3.51 -14.63
C HIS A 147 17.50 -4.38 -15.87
N THR A 148 17.83 -3.85 -17.04
CA THR A 148 17.61 -4.52 -18.32
C THR A 148 18.70 -4.17 -19.32
N PRO A 149 19.08 -5.07 -20.21
CA PRO A 149 19.85 -4.72 -21.39
C PRO A 149 19.15 -3.61 -22.18
N GLN A 150 19.92 -2.69 -22.75
CA GLN A 150 19.38 -1.50 -23.44
C GLN A 150 18.40 -1.86 -24.57
N GLU A 151 18.64 -2.94 -25.29
CA GLU A 151 17.78 -3.42 -26.37
C GLU A 151 16.39 -3.86 -25.90
N TYR A 152 16.22 -4.20 -24.61
CA TYR A 152 14.93 -4.59 -24.01
C TYR A 152 14.30 -3.49 -23.15
N ALA A 153 14.86 -2.29 -23.11
CA ALA A 153 14.35 -1.22 -22.25
C ALA A 153 12.88 -0.91 -22.52
N GLU A 154 12.50 -0.76 -23.80
CA GLU A 154 11.09 -0.50 -24.17
C GLU A 154 10.19 -1.70 -23.95
N ALA A 155 10.66 -2.93 -24.20
CA ALA A 155 9.90 -4.15 -23.92
C ALA A 155 9.66 -4.32 -22.40
N ALA A 156 10.67 -4.04 -21.60
CA ALA A 156 10.54 -4.05 -20.13
C ALA A 156 9.56 -2.97 -19.65
N ALA A 157 9.62 -1.77 -20.22
CA ALA A 157 8.67 -0.70 -19.91
C ALA A 157 7.23 -1.07 -20.29
N ALA A 158 7.02 -1.70 -21.45
CA ALA A 158 5.72 -2.24 -21.84
C ALA A 158 5.24 -3.32 -20.87
N ALA A 159 6.12 -4.25 -20.46
CA ALA A 159 5.82 -5.29 -19.49
C ALA A 159 5.33 -4.71 -18.14
N VAL A 160 5.96 -3.63 -17.66
CA VAL A 160 5.54 -2.94 -16.43
C VAL A 160 4.12 -2.37 -16.54
N ARG A 161 3.80 -1.71 -17.66
CA ARG A 161 2.47 -1.12 -17.90
C ARG A 161 1.39 -2.20 -18.03
N GLU A 162 1.66 -3.23 -18.80
CA GLU A 162 0.73 -4.35 -18.99
C GLU A 162 0.51 -5.12 -17.69
N ALA A 163 1.56 -5.33 -16.89
CA ALA A 163 1.46 -5.96 -15.59
C ALA A 163 0.56 -5.14 -14.64
N ALA A 164 0.62 -3.81 -14.68
CA ALA A 164 -0.26 -2.95 -13.89
C ALA A 164 -1.72 -3.08 -14.30
N ALA A 165 -1.99 -3.12 -15.61
CA ALA A 165 -3.34 -3.33 -16.13
C ALA A 165 -3.91 -4.69 -15.68
N VAL A 166 -3.09 -5.75 -15.73
CA VAL A 166 -3.47 -7.08 -15.25
C VAL A 166 -3.71 -7.08 -13.75
N ALA A 167 -2.83 -6.47 -12.95
CA ALA A 167 -2.99 -6.37 -11.50
C ALA A 167 -4.29 -5.65 -11.12
N THR A 168 -4.58 -4.54 -11.81
CA THR A 168 -5.81 -3.78 -11.62
C THR A 168 -7.05 -4.60 -11.94
N THR A 169 -7.06 -5.29 -13.07
CA THR A 169 -8.18 -6.15 -13.49
C THR A 169 -8.37 -7.34 -12.55
N ARG A 170 -7.29 -7.99 -12.11
CA ARG A 170 -7.36 -9.12 -11.18
C ARG A 170 -7.88 -8.73 -9.81
N LEU A 171 -7.49 -7.54 -9.31
CA LEU A 171 -7.90 -7.11 -7.98
C LEU A 171 -9.31 -6.47 -7.99
N PHE A 172 -9.63 -5.67 -8.98
CA PHE A 172 -10.84 -4.84 -8.99
C PHE A 172 -11.86 -5.24 -10.07
N GLY A 173 -11.56 -6.26 -10.89
CA GLY A 173 -12.45 -6.72 -11.94
C GLY A 173 -12.72 -5.63 -12.98
N THR A 174 -14.00 -5.38 -13.24
CA THR A 174 -14.46 -4.36 -14.19
C THR A 174 -14.67 -2.97 -13.55
N PHE A 175 -14.28 -2.79 -12.29
CA PHE A 175 -14.40 -1.50 -11.63
C PHE A 175 -13.52 -0.47 -12.35
N PRO A 176 -14.04 0.73 -12.71
CA PRO A 176 -13.33 1.71 -13.52
C PRO A 176 -12.31 2.47 -12.64
N ILE A 177 -11.21 1.82 -12.34
CA ILE A 177 -10.07 2.43 -11.66
C ILE A 177 -8.88 2.47 -12.61
N ASP A 178 -8.20 3.61 -12.64
CA ASP A 178 -6.93 3.79 -13.32
C ASP A 178 -5.82 3.92 -12.28
N VAL A 179 -4.72 3.22 -12.51
CA VAL A 179 -3.50 3.29 -11.70
C VAL A 179 -2.38 3.82 -12.61
N PRO A 180 -2.25 5.15 -12.73
CA PRO A 180 -1.24 5.75 -13.59
C PRO A 180 0.16 5.43 -13.06
N LEU A 181 1.07 5.08 -13.98
CA LEU A 181 2.47 4.84 -13.68
C LEU A 181 3.31 6.01 -14.21
N ASP A 182 4.14 6.58 -13.35
CA ASP A 182 5.25 7.45 -13.77
C ASP A 182 6.46 6.57 -14.06
N LEU A 183 6.76 6.35 -15.35
CA LEU A 183 7.79 5.44 -15.81
C LEU A 183 8.88 6.19 -16.57
N ARG A 184 10.11 6.01 -16.15
CA ARG A 184 11.29 6.60 -16.79
C ARG A 184 12.27 5.50 -17.19
N ILE A 185 12.81 5.62 -18.41
CA ILE A 185 13.96 4.84 -18.88
C ILE A 185 15.19 5.74 -18.77
N ALA A 186 16.25 5.24 -18.16
CA ALA A 186 17.52 5.96 -17.95
C ALA A 186 18.69 4.99 -17.87
N ASP A 187 19.89 5.47 -18.12
CA ASP A 187 21.11 4.68 -18.03
C ASP A 187 21.56 4.44 -16.59
N SER A 188 21.02 5.19 -15.64
CA SER A 188 21.28 5.04 -14.19
C SER A 188 20.00 5.30 -13.38
N ALA A 189 19.97 4.74 -12.16
CA ALA A 189 18.87 4.94 -11.20
C ALA A 189 19.00 6.24 -10.39
N GLU A 190 19.73 7.23 -10.87
CA GLU A 190 19.86 8.54 -10.22
C GLU A 190 18.55 9.33 -10.28
N LYS A 191 18.19 9.91 -9.13
CA LYS A 191 17.01 10.78 -9.00
C LYS A 191 17.34 12.21 -9.38
#